data_f4331d488800b198d6cba92bf0701f66
#
_entry.id   f4331d488800b198d6cba92bf0701f66
#
_cell.length_a   1.000
_cell.length_b   1.000
_cell.length_c   1.000
_cell.angle_alpha   90.00
_cell.angle_beta   90.00
_cell.angle_gamma   90.00
#
_symmetry.space_group_name_H-M   'P 1'
#
loop_
_entity.id
_entity.type
_entity.pdbx_description
1 polymer ?
#
loop_
_entity_poly.entity_id
_entity_poly.type
_entity_poly.pdbx_seq_one_letter_code
_entity_poly.pdbx_strand_id
1 'polypeptide(L)'
;CKKMSSQMRIKIVEEMNDEYLSDLINGGNTVYVKPGIYAMSTRKIEALIKIAKLQKYYQCNPVRFISDFFGIELIDAQAWIVQRSWNCPNVLVVATRGLGKSTIIDLIIMSKGMLFNNFWSYIASGSGGQAEQTFTTLERLANDNIDEMVGSTGYIFKNEVEVKNAAGDGFSHSSNGFTYSLYNGSMTQTLNSNIDAKRGMRGTVIFDESGFLSAEMMKVYGAFAIVNKSFKTGKDRDGNLIDPIRLRTFPTNIPNQKFYISSASSTDTEFYRLYREFAKRQLIGDQDYFVAHIDCEVAFRPTMHGKVIAPLLMRSTVETEMATNPEKARREYYCEFTTDAGLNAII
;
A
#
# COMPACT_ATOMS: atom_id res chain seq x y z
N CYS A 1 -30.88 -23.01 -15.68
CA CYS A 1 -29.56 -22.50 -16.11
C CYS A 1 -28.85 -23.55 -16.94
N LYS A 2 -28.65 -23.32 -18.25
CA LYS A 2 -27.86 -24.23 -19.09
C LYS A 2 -26.40 -24.14 -18.63
N LYS A 3 -25.78 -25.29 -18.33
CA LYS A 3 -24.33 -25.39 -18.10
C LYS A 3 -23.62 -24.95 -19.38
N MET A 4 -22.75 -23.96 -19.27
CA MET A 4 -21.88 -23.58 -20.38
C MET A 4 -20.90 -24.74 -20.63
N SER A 5 -20.72 -25.12 -21.89
CA SER A 5 -19.75 -26.15 -22.24
C SER A 5 -18.31 -25.65 -22.00
N SER A 6 -17.40 -26.57 -21.70
CA SER A 6 -15.99 -26.23 -21.54
C SER A 6 -15.40 -25.57 -22.80
N GLN A 7 -15.85 -26.01 -23.97
CA GLN A 7 -15.45 -25.41 -25.27
C GLN A 7 -15.86 -23.95 -25.41
N MET A 8 -17.08 -23.59 -24.93
CA MET A 8 -17.53 -22.18 -24.99
C MET A 8 -16.75 -21.30 -24.03
N ARG A 9 -16.35 -21.82 -22.84
CA ARG A 9 -15.48 -21.12 -21.91
C ARG A 9 -14.08 -20.88 -22.50
N ILE A 10 -13.50 -21.90 -23.12
CA ILE A 10 -12.20 -21.81 -23.79
C ILE A 10 -12.23 -20.76 -24.90
N LYS A 11 -13.26 -20.77 -25.76
CA LYS A 11 -13.41 -19.78 -26.82
C LYS A 11 -13.45 -18.35 -26.30
N ILE A 12 -14.22 -18.07 -25.23
CA ILE A 12 -14.27 -16.74 -24.62
C ILE A 12 -12.91 -16.33 -24.09
N VAL A 13 -12.17 -17.25 -23.47
CA VAL A 13 -10.83 -17.00 -22.94
C VAL A 13 -9.83 -16.70 -24.08
N GLU A 14 -9.87 -17.49 -25.15
CA GLU A 14 -9.03 -17.30 -26.33
C GLU A 14 -9.29 -15.96 -27.03
N GLU A 15 -10.55 -15.59 -27.22
CA GLU A 15 -10.94 -14.29 -27.80
C GLU A 15 -10.48 -13.11 -26.95
N MET A 16 -10.30 -13.30 -25.67
CA MET A 16 -9.87 -12.23 -24.75
C MET A 16 -8.35 -12.21 -24.55
N ASN A 17 -7.64 -13.25 -24.92
CA ASN A 17 -6.19 -13.43 -24.84
C ASN A 17 -5.57 -12.85 -23.55
N ASP A 18 -6.20 -13.11 -22.41
CA ASP A 18 -5.85 -12.54 -21.12
C ASP A 18 -5.88 -13.63 -20.03
N GLU A 19 -4.70 -13.98 -19.49
CA GLU A 19 -4.54 -15.01 -18.46
C GLU A 19 -5.37 -14.71 -17.21
N TYR A 20 -5.46 -13.43 -16.82
CA TYR A 20 -6.26 -13.01 -15.68
C TYR A 20 -7.76 -13.29 -15.88
N LEU A 21 -8.27 -13.01 -17.07
CA LEU A 21 -9.67 -13.30 -17.40
C LEU A 21 -9.91 -14.80 -17.49
N SER A 22 -8.92 -15.57 -17.93
CA SER A 22 -8.95 -17.03 -17.90
C SER A 22 -9.09 -17.54 -16.46
N ASP A 23 -8.26 -17.06 -15.56
CA ASP A 23 -8.31 -17.42 -14.14
C ASP A 23 -9.65 -17.04 -13.50
N LEU A 24 -10.18 -15.88 -13.82
CA LEU A 24 -11.47 -15.39 -13.34
C LEU A 24 -12.62 -16.32 -13.82
N ILE A 25 -12.64 -16.67 -15.10
CA ILE A 25 -13.69 -17.54 -15.70
C ILE A 25 -13.57 -18.97 -15.21
N ASN A 26 -12.36 -19.46 -14.96
CA ASN A 26 -12.08 -20.79 -14.46
C ASN A 26 -12.25 -20.96 -12.94
N GLY A 27 -12.72 -19.93 -12.25
CA GLY A 27 -12.96 -19.95 -10.81
C GLY A 27 -11.77 -19.44 -10.00
N GLY A 28 -10.91 -18.62 -10.59
CA GLY A 28 -9.85 -17.91 -9.89
C GLY A 28 -10.41 -17.05 -8.76
N ASN A 29 -9.66 -16.89 -7.69
CA ASN A 29 -10.03 -16.06 -6.55
C ASN A 29 -9.95 -14.59 -6.94
N THR A 30 -11.09 -13.94 -7.03
CA THR A 30 -11.20 -12.48 -7.13
C THR A 30 -12.13 -11.97 -6.04
N VAL A 31 -12.11 -10.67 -5.75
CA VAL A 31 -13.05 -10.04 -4.82
C VAL A 31 -14.51 -10.24 -5.22
N TYR A 32 -14.79 -10.49 -6.48
CA TYR A 32 -16.14 -10.57 -7.04
C TYR A 32 -16.64 -11.99 -7.31
N VAL A 33 -15.77 -12.98 -7.21
CA VAL A 33 -16.10 -14.37 -7.56
C VAL A 33 -15.72 -15.31 -6.43
N LYS A 34 -16.71 -15.89 -5.79
CA LYS A 34 -16.50 -16.97 -4.79
C LYS A 34 -16.04 -18.24 -5.50
N PRO A 35 -15.08 -18.98 -4.90
CA PRO A 35 -14.69 -20.31 -5.39
C PRO A 35 -15.91 -21.23 -5.54
N GLY A 36 -15.90 -22.10 -6.55
CA GLY A 36 -16.93 -23.13 -6.71
C GLY A 36 -18.11 -22.78 -7.60
N ILE A 37 -18.04 -21.73 -8.39
CA ILE A 37 -19.07 -21.43 -9.39
C ILE A 37 -18.83 -22.29 -10.64
N TYR A 38 -19.51 -23.42 -10.73
CA TYR A 38 -19.34 -24.40 -11.82
C TYR A 38 -20.27 -24.20 -12.99
N ALA A 39 -21.35 -23.43 -12.84
CA ALA A 39 -22.31 -23.14 -13.89
C ALA A 39 -22.70 -21.67 -13.87
N MET A 40 -22.44 -20.99 -14.97
CA MET A 40 -22.77 -19.57 -15.14
C MET A 40 -23.59 -19.36 -16.39
N SER A 41 -24.58 -18.46 -16.31
CA SER A 41 -25.30 -17.96 -17.49
C SER A 41 -24.38 -17.06 -18.32
N THR A 42 -24.61 -16.93 -19.61
CA THR A 42 -23.91 -16.00 -20.50
C THR A 42 -23.89 -14.58 -19.94
N ARG A 43 -25.01 -14.08 -19.44
CA ARG A 43 -25.11 -12.76 -18.81
C ARG A 43 -24.17 -12.59 -17.62
N LYS A 44 -24.02 -13.63 -16.78
CA LYS A 44 -23.14 -13.61 -15.62
C LYS A 44 -21.66 -13.57 -16.05
N ILE A 45 -21.31 -14.31 -17.09
CA ILE A 45 -19.96 -14.29 -17.65
C ILE A 45 -19.62 -12.94 -18.24
N GLU A 46 -20.52 -12.35 -19.04
CA GLU A 46 -20.33 -11.00 -19.58
C GLU A 46 -20.16 -9.95 -18.47
N ALA A 47 -20.91 -10.06 -17.37
CA ALA A 47 -20.76 -9.20 -16.22
C ALA A 47 -19.37 -9.38 -15.56
N LEU A 48 -18.91 -10.62 -15.38
CA LEU A 48 -17.57 -10.91 -14.82
C LEU A 48 -16.44 -10.38 -15.70
N ILE A 49 -16.60 -10.51 -17.02
CA ILE A 49 -15.64 -9.94 -17.98
C ILE A 49 -15.54 -8.43 -17.84
N LYS A 50 -16.67 -7.73 -17.71
CA LYS A 50 -16.70 -6.27 -17.50
C LYS A 50 -15.99 -5.89 -16.19
N ILE A 51 -16.27 -6.62 -15.11
CA ILE A 51 -15.62 -6.43 -13.80
C ILE A 51 -14.11 -6.65 -13.92
N ALA A 52 -13.68 -7.73 -14.57
CA ALA A 52 -12.27 -8.02 -14.75
C ALA A 52 -11.52 -6.93 -15.55
N LYS A 53 -12.16 -6.41 -16.62
CA LYS A 53 -11.61 -5.28 -17.38
C LYS A 53 -11.48 -4.02 -16.52
N LEU A 54 -12.49 -3.72 -15.71
CA LEU A 54 -12.50 -2.58 -14.80
C LEU A 54 -11.42 -2.73 -13.74
N GLN A 55 -11.29 -3.92 -13.13
CA GLN A 55 -10.25 -4.23 -12.15
C GLN A 55 -8.85 -4.03 -12.75
N LYS A 56 -8.62 -4.53 -13.99
CA LYS A 56 -7.35 -4.33 -14.69
C LYS A 56 -7.05 -2.85 -14.97
N TYR A 57 -8.06 -2.08 -15.33
CA TYR A 57 -7.93 -0.64 -15.47
C TYR A 57 -7.46 0.03 -14.18
N TYR A 58 -8.07 -0.29 -13.04
CA TYR A 58 -7.70 0.27 -11.76
C TYR A 58 -6.35 -0.25 -11.22
N GLN A 59 -5.96 -1.47 -11.57
CA GLN A 59 -4.61 -1.97 -11.27
C GLN A 59 -3.51 -1.12 -11.90
N CYS A 60 -3.80 -0.44 -13.01
CA CYS A 60 -2.89 0.49 -13.67
C CYS A 60 -3.11 1.95 -13.26
N ASN A 61 -4.25 2.28 -12.63
CA ASN A 61 -4.67 3.63 -12.29
C ASN A 61 -5.07 3.73 -10.80
N PRO A 62 -4.12 3.54 -9.86
CA PRO A 62 -4.44 3.47 -8.43
C PRO A 62 -5.02 4.77 -7.87
N VAL A 63 -4.55 5.92 -8.33
CA VAL A 63 -5.07 7.24 -7.92
C VAL A 63 -6.53 7.37 -8.29
N ARG A 64 -6.89 6.92 -9.51
CA ARG A 64 -8.29 6.92 -9.97
C ARG A 64 -9.14 5.94 -9.17
N PHE A 65 -8.59 4.78 -8.78
CA PHE A 65 -9.28 3.85 -7.91
C PHE A 65 -9.61 4.47 -6.55
N ILE A 66 -8.65 5.17 -5.94
CA ILE A 66 -8.85 5.86 -4.66
C ILE A 66 -9.96 6.90 -4.77
N SER A 67 -9.94 7.73 -5.81
CA SER A 67 -10.99 8.72 -6.04
C SER A 67 -12.36 8.07 -6.26
N ASP A 68 -12.46 7.08 -7.15
CA ASP A 68 -13.75 6.49 -7.54
C ASP A 68 -14.35 5.59 -6.45
N PHE A 69 -13.51 4.88 -5.66
CA PHE A 69 -13.98 3.89 -4.68
C PHE A 69 -13.99 4.39 -3.24
N PHE A 70 -13.09 5.28 -2.86
CA PHE A 70 -13.07 5.85 -1.52
C PHE A 70 -13.58 7.29 -1.47
N GLY A 71 -13.89 7.90 -2.63
CA GLY A 71 -14.33 9.27 -2.70
C GLY A 71 -13.28 10.28 -2.22
N ILE A 72 -12.01 9.87 -2.16
CA ILE A 72 -10.92 10.69 -1.61
C ILE A 72 -10.10 11.26 -2.76
N GLU A 73 -10.11 12.59 -2.88
CA GLU A 73 -9.25 13.29 -3.81
C GLU A 73 -7.89 13.57 -3.16
N LEU A 74 -6.83 13.07 -3.78
CA LEU A 74 -5.46 13.25 -3.32
C LEU A 74 -4.89 14.57 -3.86
N ILE A 75 -4.11 15.27 -3.04
CA ILE A 75 -3.28 16.35 -3.56
C ILE A 75 -2.22 15.80 -4.52
N ASP A 76 -1.72 16.64 -5.42
CA ASP A 76 -0.82 16.20 -6.50
C ASP A 76 0.43 15.46 -5.97
N ALA A 77 0.99 15.90 -4.85
CA ALA A 77 2.12 15.24 -4.20
C ALA A 77 1.77 13.83 -3.69
N GLN A 78 0.59 13.66 -3.06
CA GLN A 78 0.12 12.35 -2.59
C GLN A 78 -0.18 11.43 -3.79
N ALA A 79 -0.85 11.95 -4.81
CA ALA A 79 -1.16 11.23 -6.04
C ALA A 79 0.13 10.76 -6.74
N TRP A 80 1.15 11.61 -6.77
CA TRP A 80 2.47 11.26 -7.32
C TRP A 80 3.14 10.14 -6.53
N ILE A 81 3.12 10.19 -5.17
CA ILE A 81 3.64 9.12 -4.32
C ILE A 81 2.93 7.80 -4.62
N VAL A 82 1.59 7.81 -4.62
CA VAL A 82 0.78 6.60 -4.88
C VAL A 82 1.12 6.00 -6.24
N GLN A 83 1.13 6.82 -7.29
CA GLN A 83 1.37 6.36 -8.65
C GLN A 83 2.78 5.79 -8.84
N ARG A 84 3.80 6.46 -8.29
CA ARG A 84 5.20 6.04 -8.44
C ARG A 84 5.56 4.83 -7.58
N SER A 85 5.00 4.73 -6.38
CA SER A 85 5.24 3.61 -5.48
C SER A 85 4.47 2.35 -5.84
N TRP A 86 3.44 2.44 -6.69
CA TRP A 86 2.46 1.38 -6.89
C TRP A 86 3.07 0.01 -7.23
N ASN A 87 4.04 -0.01 -8.15
CA ASN A 87 4.70 -1.24 -8.59
C ASN A 87 6.20 -1.27 -8.25
N CYS A 88 6.70 -0.32 -7.46
CA CYS A 88 8.10 -0.23 -7.12
C CYS A 88 8.43 -1.14 -5.92
N PRO A 89 9.38 -2.09 -6.04
CA PRO A 89 9.70 -3.02 -4.96
C PRO A 89 10.24 -2.36 -3.70
N ASN A 90 11.02 -1.28 -3.83
CA ASN A 90 11.66 -0.59 -2.71
C ASN A 90 11.28 0.88 -2.72
N VAL A 91 10.45 1.27 -1.77
CA VAL A 91 9.89 2.62 -1.65
C VAL A 91 10.38 3.27 -0.37
N LEU A 92 10.87 4.50 -0.46
CA LEU A 92 11.24 5.29 0.71
C LEU A 92 10.64 6.70 0.58
N VAL A 93 9.87 7.09 1.58
CA VAL A 93 9.22 8.40 1.61
C VAL A 93 9.66 9.16 2.87
N VAL A 94 10.40 10.24 2.64
CA VAL A 94 10.66 11.26 3.66
C VAL A 94 9.68 12.38 3.42
N ALA A 95 8.78 12.61 4.37
CA ALA A 95 7.76 13.63 4.16
C ALA A 95 7.38 14.34 5.44
N THR A 96 7.03 15.62 5.28
CA THR A 96 6.66 16.50 6.37
C THR A 96 5.50 15.95 7.19
N ARG A 97 5.47 16.33 8.46
CA ARG A 97 4.28 16.16 9.30
C ARG A 97 3.10 16.90 8.69
N GLY A 98 1.92 16.28 8.71
CA GLY A 98 0.70 16.87 8.11
C GLY A 98 0.49 16.54 6.63
N LEU A 99 1.44 15.88 5.93
CA LEU A 99 1.23 15.44 4.53
C LEU A 99 0.27 14.25 4.40
N GLY A 100 -0.15 13.62 5.50
CA GLY A 100 -1.03 12.44 5.44
C GLY A 100 -0.31 11.12 5.09
N LYS A 101 0.93 10.96 5.53
CA LYS A 101 1.76 9.76 5.26
C LYS A 101 1.04 8.44 5.57
N SER A 102 0.49 8.30 6.77
CA SER A 102 -0.20 7.07 7.20
C SER A 102 -1.48 6.85 6.37
N THR A 103 -2.25 7.91 6.09
CA THR A 103 -3.44 7.81 5.23
C THR A 103 -3.11 7.33 3.82
N ILE A 104 -2.02 7.83 3.22
CA ILE A 104 -1.56 7.37 1.89
C ILE A 104 -1.27 5.86 1.92
N ILE A 105 -0.61 5.39 2.96
CA ILE A 105 -0.28 3.97 3.12
C ILE A 105 -1.54 3.14 3.27
N ASP A 106 -2.46 3.56 4.12
CA ASP A 106 -3.72 2.84 4.32
C ASP A 106 -4.50 2.72 3.01
N LEU A 107 -4.59 3.80 2.24
CA LEU A 107 -5.24 3.79 0.93
C LEU A 107 -4.52 2.86 -0.07
N ILE A 108 -3.18 2.81 -0.06
CA ILE A 108 -2.41 1.88 -0.90
C ILE A 108 -2.70 0.44 -0.49
N ILE A 109 -2.67 0.11 0.81
CA ILE A 109 -2.92 -1.23 1.34
C ILE A 109 -4.34 -1.68 1.00
N MET A 110 -5.34 -0.86 1.29
CA MET A 110 -6.74 -1.15 1.01
C MET A 110 -6.98 -1.36 -0.49
N SER A 111 -6.46 -0.45 -1.32
CA SER A 111 -6.60 -0.54 -2.78
C SER A 111 -5.94 -1.81 -3.33
N LYS A 112 -4.73 -2.15 -2.88
CA LYS A 112 -4.05 -3.37 -3.30
C LYS A 112 -4.75 -4.62 -2.81
N GLY A 113 -5.23 -4.61 -1.58
CA GLY A 113 -6.02 -5.71 -1.02
C GLY A 113 -7.24 -6.02 -1.86
N MET A 114 -7.95 -5.00 -2.36
CA MET A 114 -9.13 -5.18 -3.22
C MET A 114 -8.77 -5.58 -4.65
N LEU A 115 -7.72 -4.98 -5.22
CA LEU A 115 -7.38 -5.13 -6.64
C LEU A 115 -6.55 -6.38 -6.96
N PHE A 116 -5.88 -6.97 -5.97
CA PHE A 116 -5.00 -8.11 -6.15
C PHE A 116 -5.35 -9.24 -5.19
N ASN A 117 -5.52 -10.44 -5.74
CA ASN A 117 -5.82 -11.60 -4.94
C ASN A 117 -4.61 -12.03 -4.08
N ASN A 118 -4.89 -12.48 -2.86
CA ASN A 118 -3.87 -12.96 -1.94
C ASN A 118 -2.76 -11.92 -1.64
N PHE A 119 -3.09 -10.64 -1.66
CA PHE A 119 -2.17 -9.59 -1.26
C PHE A 119 -2.03 -9.57 0.27
N TRP A 120 -0.84 -9.88 0.76
CA TRP A 120 -0.53 -9.85 2.19
C TRP A 120 0.36 -8.66 2.50
N SER A 121 -0.03 -7.90 3.50
CA SER A 121 0.72 -6.74 3.98
C SER A 121 0.90 -6.77 5.49
N TYR A 122 2.02 -6.24 5.93
CA TYR A 122 2.43 -6.18 7.32
C TYR A 122 2.84 -4.75 7.66
N ILE A 123 2.29 -4.20 8.74
CA ILE A 123 2.61 -2.86 9.23
C ILE A 123 3.52 -3.00 10.44
N ALA A 124 4.74 -2.51 10.34
CA ALA A 124 5.73 -2.46 11.41
C ALA A 124 5.99 -1.01 11.79
N SER A 125 6.07 -0.72 13.09
CA SER A 125 6.43 0.58 13.64
C SER A 125 7.32 0.43 14.87
N GLY A 126 7.94 1.51 15.34
CA GLY A 126 8.86 1.52 16.47
C GLY A 126 8.25 1.10 17.79
N SER A 127 6.94 1.25 17.94
CA SER A 127 6.16 0.70 19.03
C SER A 127 4.92 -0.01 18.49
N GLY A 128 4.46 -1.04 19.21
CA GLY A 128 3.20 -1.72 18.87
C GLY A 128 2.02 -0.75 18.77
N GLY A 129 1.94 0.22 19.68
CA GLY A 129 0.89 1.23 19.68
C GLY A 129 0.87 2.17 18.45
N GLN A 130 2.01 2.43 17.82
CA GLN A 130 2.04 3.22 16.58
C GLN A 130 1.52 2.41 15.38
N ALA A 131 1.91 1.14 15.26
CA ALA A 131 1.37 0.25 14.23
C ALA A 131 -0.15 0.07 14.38
N GLU A 132 -0.63 0.00 15.62
CA GLU A 132 -2.06 -0.05 15.94
C GLU A 132 -2.78 1.25 15.55
N GLN A 133 -2.16 2.41 15.73
CA GLN A 133 -2.75 3.70 15.30
C GLN A 133 -2.93 3.76 13.78
N THR A 134 -1.94 3.32 13.00
CA THR A 134 -2.05 3.23 11.54
C THR A 134 -3.19 2.29 11.16
N PHE A 135 -3.26 1.12 11.77
CA PHE A 135 -4.37 0.19 11.52
C PHE A 135 -5.73 0.75 11.92
N THR A 136 -5.83 1.49 13.03
CA THR A 136 -7.07 2.15 13.47
C THR A 136 -7.51 3.23 12.46
N THR A 137 -6.58 3.92 11.82
CA THR A 137 -6.90 4.86 10.75
C THR A 137 -7.51 4.14 9.55
N LEU A 138 -6.91 3.02 9.14
CA LEU A 138 -7.45 2.14 8.10
C LEU A 138 -8.85 1.64 8.45
N GLU A 139 -9.08 1.21 9.68
CA GLU A 139 -10.37 0.76 10.17
C GLU A 139 -11.42 1.87 10.13
N ARG A 140 -11.04 3.11 10.48
CA ARG A 140 -11.93 4.27 10.36
C ARG A 140 -12.29 4.56 8.91
N LEU A 141 -11.33 4.48 7.99
CA LEU A 141 -11.59 4.61 6.56
C LEU A 141 -12.58 3.54 6.06
N ALA A 142 -12.46 2.32 6.56
CA ALA A 142 -13.35 1.21 6.20
C ALA A 142 -14.75 1.34 6.81
N ASN A 143 -14.88 1.92 7.99
CA ASN A 143 -16.14 2.03 8.74
C ASN A 143 -16.95 3.30 8.47
N ASP A 144 -16.67 4.04 7.40
CA ASP A 144 -17.45 5.20 6.92
C ASP A 144 -17.46 6.43 7.85
N ASN A 145 -16.55 6.50 8.80
CA ASN A 145 -16.41 7.71 9.63
C ASN A 145 -15.95 8.94 8.81
N ILE A 146 -15.80 8.78 7.50
CA ILE A 146 -15.52 9.86 6.53
C ILE A 146 -16.80 10.35 5.84
N ASP A 147 -17.93 9.69 6.04
CA ASP A 147 -19.20 9.97 5.33
C ASP A 147 -19.70 11.38 5.49
N GLU A 148 -19.44 12.04 6.58
CA GLU A 148 -19.80 13.44 6.79
C GLU A 148 -19.05 14.39 5.83
N MET A 149 -17.95 13.93 5.23
CA MET A 149 -17.08 14.78 4.42
C MET A 149 -17.24 14.58 2.90
N VAL A 150 -17.57 13.38 2.39
CA VAL A 150 -17.40 13.08 0.97
C VAL A 150 -18.42 12.09 0.38
N GLY A 151 -19.39 11.58 1.11
CA GLY A 151 -20.28 10.51 0.63
C GLY A 151 -19.49 9.26 0.29
N SER A 152 -18.76 8.73 1.26
CA SER A 152 -17.73 7.74 1.04
C SER A 152 -18.29 6.39 0.63
N THR A 153 -17.53 5.69 -0.18
CA THR A 153 -17.77 4.31 -0.58
C THR A 153 -16.96 3.33 0.25
N GLY A 154 -16.52 3.73 1.44
CA GLY A 154 -15.79 2.89 2.39
C GLY A 154 -16.53 1.60 2.72
N TYR A 155 -17.86 1.60 2.69
CA TYR A 155 -18.69 0.42 2.84
C TYR A 155 -18.40 -0.66 1.78
N ILE A 156 -17.90 -0.31 0.59
CA ILE A 156 -17.51 -1.28 -0.44
C ILE A 156 -16.33 -2.10 0.08
N PHE A 157 -15.33 -1.45 0.65
CA PHE A 157 -14.20 -2.15 1.28
C PHE A 157 -14.67 -3.01 2.44
N LYS A 158 -15.52 -2.47 3.31
CA LYS A 158 -16.06 -3.20 4.46
C LYS A 158 -16.82 -4.47 4.07
N ASN A 159 -17.58 -4.41 2.98
CA ASN A 159 -18.28 -5.60 2.47
C ASN A 159 -17.36 -6.69 1.94
N GLU A 160 -16.12 -6.35 1.60
CA GLU A 160 -15.09 -7.30 1.20
C GLU A 160 -14.31 -7.89 2.39
N VAL A 161 -14.46 -7.30 3.58
CA VAL A 161 -13.82 -7.81 4.80
C VAL A 161 -14.52 -9.09 5.26
N GLU A 162 -13.72 -10.13 5.48
CA GLU A 162 -14.20 -11.42 5.93
C GLU A 162 -14.50 -11.38 7.44
N VAL A 163 -15.77 -11.51 7.79
CA VAL A 163 -16.22 -11.48 9.18
C VAL A 163 -15.95 -12.82 9.87
N LYS A 164 -14.89 -12.89 10.68
CA LYS A 164 -14.50 -14.08 11.44
C LYS A 164 -14.40 -13.84 12.95
N ASN A 165 -14.51 -12.58 13.38
CA ASN A 165 -14.37 -12.20 14.79
C ASN A 165 -15.70 -12.14 15.51
N ALA A 166 -15.67 -12.21 16.84
CA ALA A 166 -16.86 -12.16 17.70
C ALA A 166 -17.59 -10.81 17.66
N ALA A 167 -16.87 -9.71 17.34
CA ALA A 167 -17.45 -8.39 17.20
C ALA A 167 -18.31 -8.24 15.94
N GLY A 168 -18.14 -9.12 14.94
CA GLY A 168 -18.93 -9.12 13.71
C GLY A 168 -18.57 -8.03 12.71
N ASP A 169 -17.45 -7.33 12.93
CA ASP A 169 -16.96 -6.25 12.04
C ASP A 169 -15.81 -6.67 11.12
N GLY A 170 -15.20 -7.84 11.37
CA GLY A 170 -14.11 -8.40 10.59
C GLY A 170 -12.71 -7.89 10.98
N PHE A 171 -12.62 -6.93 11.91
CA PHE A 171 -11.36 -6.39 12.42
C PHE A 171 -11.01 -7.05 13.74
N SER A 172 -9.89 -7.76 13.79
CA SER A 172 -9.45 -8.48 14.98
C SER A 172 -8.35 -7.70 15.69
N HIS A 173 -8.60 -7.39 16.96
CA HIS A 173 -7.66 -6.71 17.85
C HIS A 173 -7.14 -7.73 18.88
N SER A 174 -5.88 -8.12 18.75
CA SER A 174 -5.25 -9.07 19.67
C SER A 174 -3.86 -8.61 20.10
N SER A 175 -3.36 -9.17 21.19
CA SER A 175 -1.99 -8.93 21.66
C SER A 175 -0.91 -9.36 20.65
N ASN A 176 -1.27 -10.19 19.68
CA ASN A 176 -0.39 -10.63 18.59
C ASN A 176 -0.41 -9.68 17.39
N GLY A 177 -1.19 -8.63 17.44
CA GLY A 177 -1.37 -7.62 16.39
C GLY A 177 -2.82 -7.53 15.90
N PHE A 178 -3.14 -6.43 15.27
CA PHE A 178 -4.44 -6.17 14.66
C PHE A 178 -4.44 -6.76 13.25
N THR A 179 -5.56 -7.36 12.86
CA THR A 179 -5.64 -8.09 11.58
C THR A 179 -7.02 -7.95 10.96
N TYR A 180 -7.07 -7.80 9.65
CA TYR A 180 -8.26 -8.09 8.86
C TYR A 180 -7.91 -8.96 7.65
N SER A 181 -8.90 -9.67 7.13
CA SER A 181 -8.79 -10.46 5.90
C SER A 181 -9.92 -10.11 4.94
N LEU A 182 -9.66 -10.19 3.65
CA LEU A 182 -10.65 -10.01 2.60
C LEU A 182 -11.06 -11.37 2.01
N TYR A 183 -12.26 -11.46 1.46
CA TYR A 183 -12.77 -12.67 0.82
C TYR A 183 -11.91 -13.18 -0.34
N ASN A 184 -11.10 -12.32 -0.95
CA ASN A 184 -10.16 -12.70 -2.02
C ASN A 184 -8.83 -13.28 -1.50
N GLY A 185 -8.71 -13.53 -0.19
CA GLY A 185 -7.51 -14.06 0.46
C GLY A 185 -6.45 -13.02 0.79
N SER A 186 -6.72 -11.74 0.55
CA SER A 186 -5.83 -10.65 0.99
C SER A 186 -5.92 -10.44 2.50
N MET A 187 -4.82 -9.99 3.11
CA MET A 187 -4.74 -9.81 4.56
C MET A 187 -3.79 -8.66 4.90
N THR A 188 -4.13 -7.93 5.94
CA THR A 188 -3.23 -6.96 6.58
C THR A 188 -3.08 -7.29 8.07
N GLN A 189 -1.86 -7.23 8.58
CA GLN A 189 -1.56 -7.47 9.98
C GLN A 189 -0.54 -6.47 10.51
N THR A 190 -0.74 -5.95 11.73
CA THR A 190 0.30 -5.21 12.44
C THR A 190 1.33 -6.15 13.05
N LEU A 191 2.59 -5.73 13.06
CA LEU A 191 3.69 -6.46 13.68
C LEU A 191 4.05 -5.79 15.01
N ASN A 192 4.20 -6.59 16.04
CA ASN A 192 4.71 -6.15 17.32
C ASN A 192 6.25 -6.24 17.35
N SER A 193 6.87 -5.76 18.44
CA SER A 193 8.32 -5.77 18.63
C SER A 193 8.94 -7.18 18.83
N ASN A 194 8.13 -8.23 18.93
CA ASN A 194 8.65 -9.61 19.08
C ASN A 194 9.05 -10.17 17.71
N ILE A 195 10.29 -9.90 17.33
CA ILE A 195 10.86 -10.22 16.02
C ILE A 195 10.94 -11.73 15.78
N ASP A 196 11.30 -12.52 16.81
CA ASP A 196 11.55 -13.95 16.65
C ASP A 196 10.28 -14.76 16.38
N ALA A 197 9.18 -14.37 16.98
CA ALA A 197 7.89 -15.03 16.78
C ALA A 197 7.29 -14.85 15.38
N LYS A 198 7.83 -13.92 14.58
CA LYS A 198 7.29 -13.53 13.25
C LYS A 198 8.12 -14.04 12.07
N ARG A 199 9.19 -14.79 12.31
CA ARG A 199 10.02 -15.36 11.22
C ARG A 199 9.21 -16.27 10.31
N GLY A 200 9.44 -16.21 9.00
CA GLY A 200 8.77 -17.07 8.02
C GLY A 200 7.56 -16.46 7.32
N MET A 201 7.09 -15.27 7.71
CA MET A 201 6.05 -14.54 6.99
C MET A 201 6.51 -14.11 5.59
N ARG A 202 5.55 -13.92 4.68
CA ARG A 202 5.81 -13.47 3.29
C ARG A 202 4.75 -12.46 2.89
N GLY A 203 5.17 -11.33 2.32
CA GLY A 203 4.26 -10.28 1.88
C GLY A 203 4.95 -8.92 1.77
N THR A 204 4.17 -7.90 1.46
CA THR A 204 4.60 -6.51 1.49
C THR A 204 4.79 -6.05 2.93
N VAL A 205 5.84 -5.30 3.21
CA VAL A 205 6.11 -4.75 4.54
C VAL A 205 6.11 -3.23 4.49
N ILE A 206 5.38 -2.64 5.40
CA ILE A 206 5.32 -1.21 5.62
C ILE A 206 6.03 -0.90 6.94
N PHE A 207 7.08 -0.11 6.88
CA PHE A 207 7.79 0.42 8.02
C PHE A 207 7.30 1.86 8.24
N ASP A 208 6.30 2.01 9.09
CA ASP A 208 5.79 3.32 9.48
C ASP A 208 6.68 3.93 10.56
N GLU A 209 6.90 5.24 10.47
CA GLU A 209 7.86 5.97 11.29
C GLU A 209 9.26 5.33 11.32
N SER A 210 9.71 4.91 10.14
CA SER A 210 10.95 4.14 9.97
C SER A 210 12.22 4.86 10.43
N GLY A 211 12.18 6.18 10.60
CA GLY A 211 13.26 6.96 11.22
C GLY A 211 13.57 6.58 12.67
N PHE A 212 12.65 5.88 13.34
CA PHE A 212 12.77 5.46 14.74
C PHE A 212 12.87 3.95 14.92
N LEU A 213 12.97 3.17 13.82
CA LEU A 213 13.09 1.72 13.84
C LEU A 213 14.54 1.27 13.98
N SER A 214 14.75 0.17 14.71
CA SER A 214 16.07 -0.45 14.77
C SER A 214 16.46 -1.09 13.43
N ALA A 215 17.76 -1.09 13.13
CA ALA A 215 18.30 -1.74 11.94
C ALA A 215 17.98 -3.25 11.91
N GLU A 216 17.96 -3.90 13.06
CA GLU A 216 17.62 -5.32 13.19
C GLU A 216 16.17 -5.59 12.78
N MET A 217 15.22 -4.79 13.27
CA MET A 217 13.81 -4.91 12.91
C MET A 217 13.59 -4.70 11.41
N MET A 218 14.19 -3.68 10.83
CA MET A 218 14.12 -3.44 9.38
C MET A 218 14.69 -4.60 8.57
N LYS A 219 15.79 -5.20 9.01
CA LYS A 219 16.42 -6.34 8.36
C LYS A 219 15.54 -7.60 8.42
N VAL A 220 15.04 -7.94 9.60
CA VAL A 220 14.24 -9.17 9.80
C VAL A 220 12.91 -9.08 9.09
N TYR A 221 12.16 -7.99 9.28
CA TYR A 221 10.87 -7.82 8.62
C TYR A 221 11.01 -7.55 7.13
N GLY A 222 12.06 -6.85 6.70
CA GLY A 222 12.36 -6.67 5.28
C GLY A 222 12.58 -7.98 4.52
N ALA A 223 12.97 -9.04 5.21
CA ALA A 223 13.10 -10.37 4.61
C ALA A 223 11.75 -10.98 4.17
N PHE A 224 10.61 -10.52 4.70
CA PHE A 224 9.29 -11.00 4.29
C PHE A 224 8.97 -10.66 2.83
N ALA A 225 9.52 -9.56 2.33
CA ALA A 225 9.30 -9.10 0.97
C ALA A 225 10.25 -9.73 -0.07
N ILE A 226 11.25 -10.53 0.33
CA ILE A 226 12.25 -11.10 -0.59
C ILE A 226 11.63 -12.14 -1.51
N VAL A 227 10.72 -12.98 -0.98
CA VAL A 227 10.12 -14.08 -1.74
C VAL A 227 8.67 -13.76 -2.02
N ASN A 228 8.31 -13.66 -3.29
CA ASN A 228 6.92 -13.55 -3.70
C ASN A 228 6.14 -14.78 -3.24
N LYS A 229 4.97 -14.56 -2.67
CA LYS A 229 4.07 -15.60 -2.18
C LYS A 229 3.51 -16.47 -3.31
N SER A 230 3.45 -15.93 -4.52
CA SER A 230 3.03 -16.65 -5.70
C SER A 230 4.11 -17.65 -6.11
N PHE A 231 3.77 -18.93 -6.14
CA PHE A 231 4.61 -20.01 -6.71
C PHE A 231 4.68 -19.93 -8.25
N LYS A 232 4.27 -18.84 -8.85
CA LYS A 232 4.39 -18.64 -10.28
C LYS A 232 5.87 -18.57 -10.67
N THR A 233 6.23 -19.38 -11.62
CA THR A 233 7.61 -19.59 -12.09
C THR A 233 8.14 -18.44 -12.95
N GLY A 234 7.40 -17.35 -13.09
CA GLY A 234 7.71 -16.28 -14.07
C GLY A 234 7.50 -16.71 -15.52
N LYS A 235 6.79 -17.82 -15.72
CA LYS A 235 6.44 -18.38 -17.04
C LYS A 235 4.95 -18.18 -17.29
N ASP A 236 4.61 -17.95 -18.56
CA ASP A 236 3.23 -17.97 -19.03
C ASP A 236 2.67 -19.40 -19.09
N ARG A 237 1.43 -19.52 -19.56
CA ARG A 237 0.73 -20.80 -19.70
C ARG A 237 1.44 -21.78 -20.63
N ASP A 238 2.18 -21.25 -21.60
CA ASP A 238 2.91 -22.03 -22.62
C ASP A 238 4.36 -22.32 -22.20
N GLY A 239 4.74 -21.91 -20.98
CA GLY A 239 6.06 -22.15 -20.41
C GLY A 239 7.12 -21.11 -20.82
N ASN A 240 6.75 -20.06 -21.53
CA ASN A 240 7.66 -18.99 -21.91
C ASN A 240 7.91 -18.04 -20.73
N LEU A 241 9.12 -17.47 -20.64
CA LEU A 241 9.41 -16.44 -19.63
C LEU A 241 8.57 -15.20 -19.90
N ILE A 242 7.86 -14.75 -18.89
CA ILE A 242 7.10 -13.49 -18.96
C ILE A 242 8.10 -12.33 -18.88
N ASP A 243 8.01 -11.43 -19.86
CA ASP A 243 8.85 -10.22 -19.89
C ASP A 243 8.67 -9.42 -18.58
N PRO A 244 9.76 -9.15 -17.83
CA PRO A 244 9.71 -8.35 -16.62
C PRO A 244 9.10 -6.96 -16.80
N ILE A 245 9.29 -6.34 -17.97
CA ILE A 245 8.70 -5.02 -18.29
C ILE A 245 7.19 -5.16 -18.43
N ARG A 246 6.71 -6.21 -19.10
CA ARG A 246 5.29 -6.50 -19.25
C ARG A 246 4.64 -6.82 -17.90
N LEU A 247 5.32 -7.57 -17.02
CA LEU A 247 4.88 -7.82 -15.65
C LEU A 247 4.76 -6.52 -14.82
N ARG A 248 5.63 -5.54 -15.04
CA ARG A 248 5.56 -4.24 -14.37
C ARG A 248 4.45 -3.35 -14.92
N THR A 249 4.23 -3.38 -16.23
CA THR A 249 3.22 -2.54 -16.90
C THR A 249 1.81 -3.08 -16.70
N PHE A 250 1.65 -4.41 -16.67
CA PHE A 250 0.38 -5.09 -16.50
C PHE A 250 0.50 -6.25 -15.50
N PRO A 251 0.80 -5.95 -14.23
CA PRO A 251 1.05 -7.01 -13.27
C PRO A 251 -0.23 -7.77 -12.94
N THR A 252 -0.24 -9.06 -13.26
CA THR A 252 -1.16 -10.02 -12.64
C THR A 252 -0.72 -10.36 -11.21
N ASN A 253 0.59 -10.19 -10.93
CA ASN A 253 1.18 -10.32 -9.61
C ASN A 253 2.09 -9.11 -9.37
N ILE A 254 1.81 -8.36 -8.32
CA ILE A 254 2.73 -7.33 -7.84
C ILE A 254 3.83 -8.02 -7.03
N PRO A 255 5.11 -7.65 -7.22
CA PRO A 255 6.16 -8.09 -6.32
C PRO A 255 5.86 -7.62 -4.89
N ASN A 256 6.25 -8.39 -3.90
CA ASN A 256 6.24 -7.90 -2.53
C ASN A 256 7.10 -6.63 -2.43
N GLN A 257 6.63 -5.68 -1.65
CA GLN A 257 7.23 -4.36 -1.57
C GLN A 257 7.73 -4.08 -0.16
N LYS A 258 8.69 -3.19 -0.07
CA LYS A 258 9.15 -2.57 1.17
C LYS A 258 8.85 -1.08 1.09
N PHE A 259 8.05 -0.61 2.01
CA PHE A 259 7.75 0.81 2.18
C PHE A 259 8.41 1.30 3.45
N TYR A 260 9.31 2.26 3.34
CA TYR A 260 9.92 2.97 4.46
C TYR A 260 9.36 4.39 4.47
N ILE A 261 8.65 4.75 5.52
CA ILE A 261 7.96 6.03 5.59
C ILE A 261 8.21 6.68 6.93
N SER A 262 8.68 7.93 6.90
CA SER A 262 8.92 8.74 8.10
C SER A 262 9.07 10.22 7.72
N SER A 263 9.09 11.09 8.71
CA SER A 263 9.83 12.36 8.64
C SER A 263 11.33 12.08 8.67
N ALA A 264 12.16 13.09 8.47
CA ALA A 264 13.60 12.91 8.58
C ALA A 264 14.01 12.53 10.01
N SER A 265 15.12 11.84 10.12
CA SER A 265 15.71 11.38 11.38
C SER A 265 17.15 11.84 11.51
N SER A 266 17.89 11.29 12.45
CA SER A 266 19.34 11.50 12.56
C SER A 266 20.10 10.79 11.43
N THR A 267 21.27 11.33 11.06
CA THR A 267 22.15 10.79 10.02
C THR A 267 22.84 9.49 10.39
N ASP A 268 22.79 9.07 11.64
CA ASP A 268 23.33 7.80 12.15
C ASP A 268 22.32 6.65 12.08
N THR A 269 21.07 6.92 11.66
CA THR A 269 20.01 5.91 11.57
C THR A 269 20.13 5.03 10.32
N GLU A 270 19.62 3.81 10.42
CA GLU A 270 19.47 2.90 9.26
C GLU A 270 18.57 3.51 8.18
N PHE A 271 17.54 4.29 8.58
CA PHE A 271 16.66 4.98 7.65
C PHE A 271 17.42 5.98 6.76
N TYR A 272 18.34 6.76 7.33
CA TYR A 272 19.18 7.67 6.53
C TYR A 272 20.14 6.91 5.61
N ARG A 273 20.72 5.79 6.06
CA ARG A 273 21.56 4.94 5.23
C ARG A 273 20.77 4.42 4.02
N LEU A 274 19.55 3.90 4.25
CA LEU A 274 18.66 3.45 3.18
C LEU A 274 18.24 4.59 2.25
N TYR A 275 17.95 5.77 2.79
CA TYR A 275 17.63 6.95 1.99
C TYR A 275 18.74 7.27 0.98
N ARG A 276 19.98 7.30 1.42
CA ARG A 276 21.13 7.56 0.54
C ARG A 276 21.32 6.47 -0.52
N GLU A 277 21.16 5.23 -0.13
CA GLU A 277 21.27 4.09 -1.05
C GLU A 277 20.16 4.13 -2.12
N PHE A 278 18.91 4.29 -1.71
CA PHE A 278 17.77 4.32 -2.63
C PHE A 278 17.83 5.54 -3.55
N ALA A 279 18.18 6.71 -3.03
CA ALA A 279 18.36 7.92 -3.83
C ALA A 279 19.44 7.73 -4.89
N LYS A 280 20.58 7.13 -4.54
CA LYS A 280 21.63 6.79 -5.50
C LYS A 280 21.12 5.83 -6.58
N ARG A 281 20.39 4.78 -6.20
CA ARG A 281 19.80 3.82 -7.14
C ARG A 281 18.81 4.49 -8.09
N GLN A 282 17.93 5.31 -7.55
CA GLN A 282 16.96 6.07 -8.37
C GLN A 282 17.67 7.01 -9.36
N LEU A 283 18.72 7.71 -8.93
CA LEU A 283 19.49 8.64 -9.78
C LEU A 283 20.19 7.94 -10.95
N ILE A 284 20.66 6.72 -10.78
CA ILE A 284 21.24 5.93 -11.87
C ILE A 284 20.18 5.21 -12.73
N GLY A 285 18.89 5.46 -12.51
CA GLY A 285 17.78 4.94 -13.31
C GLY A 285 17.27 3.55 -12.92
N ASP A 286 17.65 3.03 -11.75
CA ASP A 286 17.14 1.74 -11.24
C ASP A 286 15.66 1.85 -10.92
N GLN A 287 14.83 1.14 -11.69
CA GLN A 287 13.36 1.19 -11.58
C GLN A 287 12.80 0.46 -10.34
N ASP A 288 13.64 -0.30 -9.65
CA ASP A 288 13.23 -1.03 -8.44
C ASP A 288 13.29 -0.16 -7.18
N TYR A 289 13.72 1.10 -7.31
CA TYR A 289 13.86 2.03 -6.21
C TYR A 289 13.10 3.34 -6.47
N PHE A 290 12.34 3.76 -5.50
CA PHE A 290 11.66 5.05 -5.51
C PHE A 290 11.87 5.78 -4.19
N VAL A 291 12.32 7.03 -4.29
CA VAL A 291 12.47 7.93 -3.15
C VAL A 291 11.65 9.18 -3.41
N ALA A 292 10.83 9.54 -2.45
CA ALA A 292 10.18 10.84 -2.36
C ALA A 292 10.74 11.59 -1.14
N HIS A 293 11.07 12.87 -1.32
CA HIS A 293 11.51 13.75 -0.25
C HIS A 293 10.68 15.04 -0.36
N ILE A 294 9.79 15.25 0.59
CA ILE A 294 8.75 16.32 0.53
C ILE A 294 8.73 17.06 1.85
N ASP A 295 9.15 18.31 1.83
CA ASP A 295 9.15 19.22 2.98
C ASP A 295 7.79 19.93 3.19
N CYS A 296 7.75 20.82 4.18
CA CYS A 296 6.54 21.55 4.55
C CYS A 296 6.06 22.58 3.51
N GLU A 297 6.87 22.99 2.56
CA GLU A 297 6.45 23.96 1.54
C GLU A 297 5.30 23.40 0.68
N VAL A 298 5.31 22.10 0.41
CA VAL A 298 4.21 21.43 -0.28
C VAL A 298 2.93 21.45 0.56
N ALA A 299 3.03 21.31 1.88
CA ALA A 299 1.88 21.34 2.79
C ALA A 299 1.34 22.75 3.04
N PHE A 300 2.20 23.77 2.92
CA PHE A 300 1.78 25.19 3.01
C PHE A 300 1.02 25.63 1.76
N ARG A 301 1.36 25.09 0.61
CA ARG A 301 0.74 25.46 -0.68
C ARG A 301 0.45 24.22 -1.51
N PRO A 302 -0.44 23.33 -1.02
CA PRO A 302 -0.77 22.12 -1.73
C PRO A 302 -1.51 22.43 -3.03
N THR A 303 -1.31 21.56 -4.03
CA THR A 303 -2.06 21.59 -5.28
C THR A 303 -2.90 20.33 -5.44
N MET A 304 -4.05 20.49 -6.09
CA MET A 304 -4.93 19.41 -6.48
C MET A 304 -5.36 19.66 -7.93
N HIS A 305 -5.10 18.69 -8.80
CA HIS A 305 -5.28 18.84 -10.24
C HIS A 305 -4.60 20.11 -10.82
N GLY A 306 -3.39 20.43 -10.31
CA GLY A 306 -2.61 21.60 -10.70
C GLY A 306 -3.12 22.94 -10.14
N LYS A 307 -4.18 22.95 -9.34
CA LYS A 307 -4.72 24.16 -8.70
C LYS A 307 -4.34 24.22 -7.22
N VAL A 308 -3.93 25.37 -6.76
CA VAL A 308 -3.64 25.61 -5.33
C VAL A 308 -4.94 25.50 -4.53
N ILE A 309 -4.89 24.76 -3.44
CA ILE A 309 -6.00 24.58 -2.48
C ILE A 309 -5.60 25.11 -1.10
N ALA A 310 -6.52 25.00 -0.13
CA ALA A 310 -6.26 25.41 1.24
C ALA A 310 -5.04 24.68 1.84
N PRO A 311 -4.22 25.36 2.65
CA PRO A 311 -3.06 24.76 3.29
C PRO A 311 -3.42 23.53 4.13
N LEU A 312 -2.62 22.48 4.05
CA LEU A 312 -2.69 21.32 4.95
C LEU A 312 -2.01 21.60 6.28
N LEU A 313 -1.07 22.53 6.28
CA LEU A 313 -0.27 22.91 7.44
C LEU A 313 -0.15 24.43 7.48
N MET A 314 -0.37 25.01 8.64
CA MET A 314 -0.23 26.45 8.83
C MET A 314 1.24 26.81 9.04
N ARG A 315 1.74 27.80 8.31
CA ARG A 315 3.13 28.29 8.42
C ARG A 315 3.46 28.75 9.85
N SER A 316 2.53 29.46 10.51
CA SER A 316 2.69 29.93 11.89
C SER A 316 2.94 28.78 12.90
N THR A 317 2.34 27.61 12.67
CA THR A 317 2.57 26.41 13.51
C THR A 317 4.03 25.95 13.42
N VAL A 318 4.57 25.92 12.20
CA VAL A 318 5.96 25.50 11.96
C VAL A 318 6.95 26.53 12.50
N GLU A 319 6.65 27.83 12.33
CA GLU A 319 7.48 28.96 12.88
C GLU A 319 7.52 28.88 14.41
N THR A 320 6.39 28.59 15.07
CA THR A 320 6.33 28.44 16.52
C THR A 320 7.17 27.24 16.98
N GLU A 321 7.07 26.09 16.30
CA GLU A 321 7.88 24.90 16.63
C GLU A 321 9.37 25.19 16.35
N MET A 322 9.70 25.90 15.27
CA MET A 322 11.08 26.29 14.97
C MET A 322 11.67 27.19 16.06
N ALA A 323 10.86 28.07 16.64
CA ALA A 323 11.31 28.96 17.74
C ALA A 323 11.52 28.17 19.06
N THR A 324 10.71 27.16 19.32
CA THR A 324 10.75 26.37 20.58
C THR A 324 11.69 25.18 20.52
N ASN A 325 11.70 24.45 19.42
CA ASN A 325 12.51 23.25 19.22
C ASN A 325 12.99 23.16 17.76
N PRO A 326 14.05 23.92 17.40
CA PRO A 326 14.50 24.02 16.02
C PRO A 326 14.97 22.69 15.42
N GLU A 327 15.61 21.81 16.20
CA GLU A 327 16.03 20.49 15.67
C GLU A 327 14.85 19.62 15.31
N LYS A 328 13.86 19.54 16.18
CA LYS A 328 12.63 18.78 15.91
C LYS A 328 11.88 19.38 14.71
N ALA A 329 11.78 20.70 14.63
CA ALA A 329 11.12 21.39 13.52
C ALA A 329 11.82 21.09 12.19
N ARG A 330 13.15 21.11 12.14
CA ARG A 330 13.92 20.74 10.96
C ARG A 330 13.64 19.30 10.50
N ARG A 331 13.64 18.37 11.42
CA ARG A 331 13.37 16.94 11.12
C ARG A 331 11.93 16.72 10.68
N GLU A 332 10.96 17.19 11.45
CA GLU A 332 9.54 16.85 11.24
C GLU A 332 8.87 17.64 10.13
N TYR A 333 9.26 18.91 9.92
CA TYR A 333 8.62 19.78 8.95
C TYR A 333 9.48 20.03 7.71
N TYR A 334 10.74 20.41 7.89
CA TYR A 334 11.64 20.66 6.76
C TYR A 334 12.28 19.39 6.20
N CYS A 335 12.05 18.25 6.85
CA CYS A 335 12.58 16.95 6.42
C CYS A 335 14.12 16.92 6.31
N GLU A 336 14.81 17.72 7.13
CA GLU A 336 16.26 17.77 7.17
C GLU A 336 16.81 16.63 8.05
N PHE A 337 17.71 15.84 7.51
CA PHE A 337 18.47 14.89 8.31
C PHE A 337 19.54 15.62 9.12
N THR A 338 19.51 15.49 10.44
CA THR A 338 20.43 16.21 11.35
C THR A 338 21.41 15.25 11.99
N THR A 339 22.61 15.72 12.34
CA THR A 339 23.57 14.97 13.14
C THR A 339 23.24 15.15 14.62
N ASP A 340 23.27 14.10 15.43
CA ASP A 340 23.07 14.15 16.88
C ASP A 340 24.27 14.79 17.63
N ALA A 341 25.13 15.52 16.94
CA ALA A 341 26.29 16.17 17.51
C ALA A 341 25.98 17.29 18.56
N GLY A 342 24.68 17.61 18.78
CA GLY A 342 24.26 18.62 19.75
C GLY A 342 24.18 18.17 21.19
N LEU A 343 24.12 16.89 21.49
CA LEU A 343 24.00 16.39 22.88
C LEU A 343 25.34 16.14 23.59
N ASN A 344 26.46 16.09 22.87
CA ASN A 344 27.79 15.84 23.44
C ASN A 344 28.72 17.07 23.43
N ALA A 345 28.21 18.25 23.12
CA ALA A 345 29.03 19.49 23.08
C ALA A 345 28.95 20.33 24.38
N ILE A 346 28.38 19.78 25.46
CA ILE A 346 28.40 20.39 26.77
C ILE A 346 28.99 19.35 27.76
N ILE A 347 30.28 19.17 27.72
CA ILE A 347 31.13 18.77 28.85
C ILE A 347 32.38 19.67 28.85
#